data_951dc8d9836026f9a648d1e5c5076316
#
_entry.id   951dc8d9836026f9a648d1e5c5076316
#
_cell.length_a   1.000
_cell.length_b   1.000
_cell.length_c   1.000
_cell.angle_alpha   90.00
_cell.angle_beta   90.00
_cell.angle_gamma   90.00
#
_symmetry.space_group_name_H-M   'P 1'
#
loop_
_entity.id
_entity.type
_entity.pdbx_description
1 polymer ?
#
loop_
_entity_poly.entity_id
_entity_poly.type
_entity_poly.pdbx_seq_one_letter_code
_entity_poly.pdbx_strand_id
1 'polypeptide(L)'
;ISIGSLFSAFFAKFIYLIFVNIINYHALNLSLSLWPFIICIVIFTGIFLTLEVPVIRHVHLSSPLSLFRKKQQGEKEPKGNLILAILALVAIAIAYTMALTSGKAPALAVIYRFFFAVLLVIAGTYLFYISFMTWYLKRLRQNKHYYYKSEHFVSTSQMIFRMKQNAVGLASITLLAVMALVTIATTVSLYSNTQNVVTGLFPKSVSLSIDNSKGDAKNIFEEKILKKLGKSSKEAITYNQTMISMPVSQSSELNITSKNVKHVDITKTGFMYLITQNDFRRLGHQLPKLKDNQVAYFVQKGDSRLKKINLLGNKFDVVKNLKEAYVPETTNTYNPGLIIFANNKQIDNIRKAYLPYTKNINTFPKTFKAYLDLNSQEINSISKNDIIEVDGKYVGNISTKQSFLKEGYQMFGGLLFTGFLLGISFLLGIALIVYYKQYSEGHEDKRSYRILQEVGMSKKLVKRTINSQIMIFFFQPLVVAVIHFGVAIPMLKQMLLVFGVLNSTIVYVVSGLTVLAISIIYFIIYRITSRTYYHIIER
;
A
#
# COMPACT_ATOMS: atom_id res chain seq x y z
N ILE A 1 -16.86 -4.33 27.23
CA ILE A 1 -16.45 -2.96 26.85
C ILE A 1 -15.72 -2.31 28.00
N SER A 2 -16.34 -2.14 29.18
CA SER A 2 -15.75 -1.46 30.35
C SER A 2 -14.41 -2.04 30.81
N ILE A 3 -14.30 -3.38 30.89
CA ILE A 3 -13.05 -4.06 31.23
C ILE A 3 -11.97 -3.79 30.15
N GLY A 4 -12.33 -3.87 28.86
CA GLY A 4 -11.42 -3.57 27.75
C GLY A 4 -10.94 -2.11 27.77
N SER A 5 -11.81 -1.17 28.11
CA SER A 5 -11.46 0.25 28.25
C SER A 5 -10.49 0.49 29.41
N LEU A 6 -10.67 -0.18 30.55
CA LEU A 6 -9.75 -0.12 31.69
C LEU A 6 -8.37 -0.69 31.34
N PHE A 7 -8.34 -1.87 30.66
CA PHE A 7 -7.09 -2.46 30.16
C PHE A 7 -6.39 -1.52 29.17
N SER A 8 -7.14 -0.91 28.25
CA SER A 8 -6.60 0.04 27.29
C SER A 8 -5.94 1.24 27.98
N ALA A 9 -6.58 1.80 28.99
CA ALA A 9 -6.01 2.92 29.77
C ALA A 9 -4.72 2.50 30.52
N PHE A 10 -4.69 1.30 31.09
CA PHE A 10 -3.52 0.76 31.78
C PHE A 10 -2.33 0.57 30.84
N PHE A 11 -2.58 -0.05 29.67
CA PHE A 11 -1.52 -0.30 28.68
C PHE A 11 -1.17 0.90 27.82
N ALA A 12 -1.96 1.99 27.85
CA ALA A 12 -1.72 3.17 27.01
C ALA A 12 -0.32 3.74 27.17
N LYS A 13 0.19 3.82 28.43
CA LYS A 13 1.56 4.30 28.70
C LYS A 13 2.64 3.40 28.12
N PHE A 14 2.45 2.09 28.18
CA PHE A 14 3.38 1.11 27.61
C PHE A 14 3.42 1.22 26.09
N ILE A 15 2.26 1.26 25.44
CA ILE A 15 2.12 1.42 23.99
C ILE A 15 2.71 2.76 23.54
N TYR A 16 2.47 3.83 24.30
CA TYR A 16 3.06 5.14 24.06
C TYR A 16 4.60 5.12 24.11
N LEU A 17 5.21 4.43 25.10
CA LEU A 17 6.66 4.31 25.18
C LEU A 17 7.26 3.58 23.97
N ILE A 18 6.59 2.54 23.48
CA ILE A 18 6.98 1.86 22.25
C ILE A 18 6.93 2.83 21.06
N PHE A 19 5.84 3.60 20.95
CA PHE A 19 5.67 4.60 19.90
C PHE A 19 6.79 5.65 19.91
N VAL A 20 7.05 6.28 21.05
CA VAL A 20 8.08 7.31 21.19
C VAL A 20 9.48 6.78 20.85
N ASN A 21 9.79 5.54 21.23
CA ASN A 21 11.04 4.89 20.86
C ASN A 21 11.16 4.63 19.34
N ILE A 22 10.07 4.23 18.69
CA ILE A 22 10.06 3.99 17.22
C ILE A 22 10.31 5.29 16.47
N ILE A 23 9.65 6.39 16.86
CA ILE A 23 9.76 7.69 16.17
C ILE A 23 10.97 8.51 16.64
N ASN A 24 11.65 8.07 17.71
CA ASN A 24 12.78 8.78 18.35
C ASN A 24 12.46 10.27 18.63
N TYR A 25 11.28 10.54 19.23
CA TYR A 25 10.81 11.88 19.53
C TYR A 25 10.21 11.94 20.95
N HIS A 26 11.00 12.44 21.90
CA HIS A 26 10.67 12.43 23.33
C HIS A 26 9.89 13.66 23.83
N ALA A 27 9.62 14.62 22.96
CA ALA A 27 8.89 15.85 23.35
C ALA A 27 7.35 15.68 23.38
N LEU A 28 6.84 14.51 23.04
CA LEU A 28 5.40 14.21 23.12
C LEU A 28 5.01 13.91 24.56
N ASN A 29 3.83 14.39 24.97
CA ASN A 29 3.24 14.06 26.26
C ASN A 29 1.96 13.23 26.04
N LEU A 30 1.86 12.10 26.74
CA LEU A 30 0.64 11.29 26.73
C LEU A 30 -0.43 11.97 27.58
N SER A 31 -1.47 12.47 26.96
CA SER A 31 -2.70 12.90 27.63
C SER A 31 -3.83 11.89 27.35
N LEU A 32 -4.36 11.27 28.39
CA LEU A 32 -5.50 10.37 28.26
C LEU A 32 -6.78 11.22 28.18
N SER A 33 -7.40 11.24 27.00
CA SER A 33 -8.71 11.87 26.78
C SER A 33 -9.82 10.87 27.08
N LEU A 34 -10.96 11.34 27.64
CA LEU A 34 -12.14 10.53 27.86
C LEU A 34 -12.95 10.30 26.58
N TRP A 35 -12.80 11.15 25.58
CA TRP A 35 -13.56 11.07 24.32
C TRP A 35 -13.46 9.73 23.59
N PRO A 36 -12.27 9.13 23.37
CA PRO A 36 -12.16 7.82 22.73
C PRO A 36 -12.94 6.72 23.46
N PHE A 37 -12.97 6.75 24.79
CA PHE A 37 -13.71 5.78 25.60
C PHE A 37 -15.23 5.94 25.42
N ILE A 38 -15.74 7.18 25.44
CA ILE A 38 -17.15 7.48 25.20
C ILE A 38 -17.57 7.04 23.80
N ILE A 39 -16.78 7.38 22.78
CA ILE A 39 -17.03 6.99 21.38
C ILE A 39 -17.04 5.46 21.24
N CYS A 40 -16.09 4.74 21.84
CA CYS A 40 -16.07 3.29 21.88
C CYS A 40 -17.35 2.71 22.49
N ILE A 41 -17.77 3.21 23.65
CA ILE A 41 -18.99 2.74 24.34
C ILE A 41 -20.22 2.96 23.45
N VAL A 42 -20.35 4.14 22.84
CA VAL A 42 -21.49 4.48 21.98
C VAL A 42 -21.54 3.57 20.74
N ILE A 43 -20.39 3.40 20.05
CA ILE A 43 -20.32 2.55 18.84
C ILE A 43 -20.66 1.09 19.19
N PHE A 44 -20.00 0.52 20.20
CA PHE A 44 -20.26 -0.87 20.57
C PHE A 44 -21.66 -1.12 21.11
N THR A 45 -22.22 -0.17 21.87
CA THR A 45 -23.62 -0.24 22.31
C THR A 45 -24.56 -0.22 21.10
N GLY A 46 -24.32 0.66 20.13
CA GLY A 46 -25.08 0.69 18.87
C GLY A 46 -24.99 -0.64 18.09
N ILE A 47 -23.79 -1.24 18.00
CA ILE A 47 -23.59 -2.55 17.37
C ILE A 47 -24.39 -3.64 18.13
N PHE A 48 -24.30 -3.70 19.46
CA PHE A 48 -25.05 -4.70 20.24
C PHE A 48 -26.56 -4.55 20.09
N LEU A 49 -27.08 -3.32 20.15
CA LEU A 49 -28.50 -3.06 19.93
C LEU A 49 -28.96 -3.52 18.53
N THR A 50 -28.16 -3.25 17.49
CA THR A 50 -28.48 -3.72 16.13
C THR A 50 -28.44 -5.24 16.00
N LEU A 51 -27.57 -5.93 16.74
CA LEU A 51 -27.51 -7.40 16.76
C LEU A 51 -28.66 -8.03 17.57
N GLU A 52 -29.19 -7.36 18.60
CA GLU A 52 -30.32 -7.84 19.39
C GLU A 52 -31.64 -7.79 18.62
N VAL A 53 -31.85 -6.79 17.75
CA VAL A 53 -33.11 -6.60 17.00
C VAL A 53 -33.53 -7.86 16.22
N PRO A 54 -32.67 -8.52 15.40
CA PRO A 54 -33.03 -9.77 14.71
C PRO A 54 -33.38 -10.90 15.67
N VAL A 55 -32.68 -11.00 16.81
CA VAL A 55 -32.91 -12.06 17.81
C VAL A 55 -34.27 -11.89 18.47
N ILE A 56 -34.58 -10.68 18.97
CA ILE A 56 -35.86 -10.33 19.56
C ILE A 56 -37.00 -10.55 18.56
N ARG A 57 -36.82 -10.07 17.32
CA ARG A 57 -37.83 -10.28 16.26
C ARG A 57 -38.04 -11.76 15.95
N HIS A 58 -37.00 -12.58 15.95
CA HIS A 58 -37.09 -14.01 15.71
C HIS A 58 -37.83 -14.74 16.86
N VAL A 59 -37.56 -14.38 18.10
CA VAL A 59 -38.24 -14.96 19.28
C VAL A 59 -39.71 -14.56 19.29
N HIS A 60 -40.02 -13.29 19.07
CA HIS A 60 -41.41 -12.79 19.05
C HIS A 60 -42.26 -13.37 17.91
N LEU A 61 -41.66 -13.58 16.72
CA LEU A 61 -42.39 -14.09 15.55
C LEU A 61 -42.44 -15.61 15.47
N SER A 62 -41.68 -16.33 16.30
CA SER A 62 -41.64 -17.80 16.29
C SER A 62 -42.57 -18.38 17.33
N SER A 63 -43.44 -19.34 16.94
CA SER A 63 -44.25 -20.06 17.96
C SER A 63 -43.34 -21.00 18.78
N PRO A 64 -43.62 -21.19 20.08
CA PRO A 64 -42.84 -22.10 20.94
C PRO A 64 -42.66 -23.49 20.33
N LEU A 65 -43.72 -24.04 19.70
CA LEU A 65 -43.71 -25.34 19.06
C LEU A 65 -42.76 -25.39 17.86
N SER A 66 -42.64 -24.30 17.11
CA SER A 66 -41.71 -24.22 15.97
C SER A 66 -40.24 -24.17 16.39
N LEU A 67 -39.95 -23.57 17.56
CA LEU A 67 -38.60 -23.52 18.13
C LEU A 67 -38.13 -24.93 18.58
N PHE A 68 -39.02 -25.70 19.19
CA PHE A 68 -38.71 -27.10 19.57
C PHE A 68 -38.58 -28.03 18.36
N ARG A 69 -39.43 -27.89 17.32
CA ARG A 69 -39.35 -28.70 16.09
C ARG A 69 -38.13 -28.37 15.23
N LYS A 70 -37.65 -27.14 15.21
CA LYS A 70 -36.43 -26.77 14.46
C LYS A 70 -35.20 -27.56 14.86
N LYS A 71 -35.09 -27.96 16.11
CA LYS A 71 -33.97 -28.80 16.62
C LYS A 71 -33.96 -30.21 16.01
N GLN A 72 -35.12 -30.68 15.49
CA GLN A 72 -35.26 -32.01 14.87
C GLN A 72 -35.32 -31.95 13.33
N GLN A 73 -35.49 -30.77 12.72
CA GLN A 73 -35.45 -30.60 11.27
C GLN A 73 -34.00 -30.59 10.81
N GLY A 74 -33.63 -31.53 9.93
CA GLY A 74 -32.33 -31.56 9.28
C GLY A 74 -32.09 -30.26 8.49
N GLU A 75 -30.84 -29.84 8.39
CA GLU A 75 -30.47 -28.67 7.63
C GLU A 75 -30.73 -28.86 6.13
N LYS A 76 -31.34 -27.84 5.50
CA LYS A 76 -31.53 -27.82 4.04
C LYS A 76 -30.21 -27.60 3.34
N GLU A 77 -29.89 -28.42 2.35
CA GLU A 77 -28.69 -28.28 1.53
C GLU A 77 -28.64 -26.91 0.85
N PRO A 78 -27.50 -26.19 0.91
CA PRO A 78 -27.37 -24.89 0.28
C PRO A 78 -27.51 -24.97 -1.24
N LYS A 79 -28.24 -24.02 -1.83
CA LYS A 79 -28.33 -23.91 -3.29
C LYS A 79 -27.12 -23.11 -3.79
N GLY A 80 -26.19 -23.76 -4.50
CA GLY A 80 -25.12 -23.07 -5.22
C GLY A 80 -25.71 -22.26 -6.37
N ASN A 81 -25.54 -20.95 -6.40
CA ASN A 81 -25.97 -20.10 -7.50
C ASN A 81 -24.79 -19.88 -8.46
N LEU A 82 -24.88 -20.47 -9.66
CA LEU A 82 -23.81 -20.38 -10.68
C LEU A 82 -23.58 -18.93 -11.13
N ILE A 83 -24.63 -18.11 -11.22
CA ILE A 83 -24.52 -16.70 -11.63
C ILE A 83 -23.67 -15.93 -10.60
N LEU A 84 -23.97 -16.08 -9.30
CA LEU A 84 -23.19 -15.46 -8.24
C LEU A 84 -21.76 -16.01 -8.17
N ALA A 85 -21.55 -17.28 -8.49
CA ALA A 85 -20.22 -17.88 -8.56
C ALA A 85 -19.39 -17.27 -9.70
N ILE A 86 -19.98 -17.09 -10.89
CA ILE A 86 -19.33 -16.42 -12.02
C ILE A 86 -19.04 -14.96 -11.66
N LEU A 87 -19.98 -14.25 -11.05
CA LEU A 87 -19.84 -12.86 -10.66
C LEU A 87 -18.70 -12.67 -9.64
N ALA A 88 -18.53 -13.63 -8.71
CA ALA A 88 -17.39 -13.65 -7.78
C ALA A 88 -16.05 -13.72 -8.51
N LEU A 89 -15.91 -14.66 -9.45
CA LEU A 89 -14.68 -14.84 -10.21
C LEU A 89 -14.39 -13.64 -11.11
N VAL A 90 -15.41 -13.07 -11.75
CA VAL A 90 -15.28 -11.85 -12.58
C VAL A 90 -14.83 -10.66 -11.73
N ALA A 91 -15.43 -10.44 -10.55
CA ALA A 91 -15.03 -9.35 -9.66
C ALA A 91 -13.56 -9.48 -9.23
N ILE A 92 -13.14 -10.68 -8.81
CA ILE A 92 -11.76 -10.95 -8.43
C ILE A 92 -10.82 -10.78 -9.64
N ALA A 93 -11.20 -11.28 -10.82
CA ALA A 93 -10.39 -11.16 -12.04
C ALA A 93 -10.19 -9.69 -12.44
N ILE A 94 -11.25 -8.86 -12.38
CA ILE A 94 -11.13 -7.42 -12.64
C ILE A 94 -10.19 -6.76 -11.61
N ALA A 95 -10.34 -7.05 -10.33
CA ALA A 95 -9.46 -6.51 -9.29
C ALA A 95 -8.00 -6.93 -9.53
N TYR A 96 -7.76 -8.18 -9.90
CA TYR A 96 -6.41 -8.69 -10.17
C TYR A 96 -5.80 -8.06 -11.42
N THR A 97 -6.56 -7.88 -12.49
CA THR A 97 -6.07 -7.17 -13.69
C THR A 97 -5.74 -5.71 -13.38
N MET A 98 -6.55 -5.04 -12.56
CA MET A 98 -6.26 -3.68 -12.09
C MET A 98 -4.96 -3.64 -11.28
N ALA A 99 -4.72 -4.62 -10.40
CA ALA A 99 -3.51 -4.70 -9.59
C ALA A 99 -2.26 -4.95 -10.45
N LEU A 100 -2.29 -5.96 -11.30
CA LEU A 100 -1.16 -6.36 -12.14
C LEU A 100 -0.78 -5.31 -13.20
N THR A 101 -1.76 -4.57 -13.72
CA THR A 101 -1.52 -3.50 -14.71
C THR A 101 -1.12 -2.16 -14.08
N SER A 102 -1.13 -2.06 -12.75
CA SER A 102 -0.81 -0.80 -12.03
C SER A 102 0.61 -0.30 -12.24
N GLY A 103 1.56 -1.19 -12.57
CA GLY A 103 2.95 -0.81 -12.84
C GLY A 103 3.14 0.17 -14.00
N LYS A 104 2.15 0.28 -14.91
CA LYS A 104 2.18 1.19 -16.08
C LYS A 104 1.51 2.54 -15.83
N ALA A 105 0.82 2.72 -14.71
CA ALA A 105 0.09 3.94 -14.38
C ALA A 105 0.91 4.85 -13.44
N PRO A 106 0.68 6.18 -13.45
CA PRO A 106 1.24 7.09 -12.46
C PRO A 106 0.86 6.69 -11.03
N ALA A 107 1.75 6.91 -10.07
CA ALA A 107 1.57 6.45 -8.69
C ALA A 107 0.26 6.97 -8.07
N LEU A 108 -0.08 8.24 -8.30
CA LEU A 108 -1.33 8.83 -7.80
C LEU A 108 -2.59 8.18 -8.41
N ALA A 109 -2.57 7.87 -9.70
CA ALA A 109 -3.69 7.17 -10.36
C ALA A 109 -3.90 5.76 -9.80
N VAL A 110 -2.83 5.11 -9.35
CA VAL A 110 -2.90 3.78 -8.74
C VAL A 110 -3.59 3.82 -7.38
N ILE A 111 -3.49 4.92 -6.63
CA ILE A 111 -4.23 5.07 -5.36
C ILE A 111 -5.74 4.96 -5.59
N TYR A 112 -6.28 5.64 -6.59
CA TYR A 112 -7.71 5.52 -6.94
C TYR A 112 -8.07 4.10 -7.39
N ARG A 113 -7.23 3.48 -8.24
CA ARG A 113 -7.43 2.08 -8.66
C ARG A 113 -7.42 1.11 -7.49
N PHE A 114 -6.59 1.36 -6.48
CA PHE A 114 -6.50 0.55 -5.28
C PHE A 114 -7.83 0.48 -4.52
N PHE A 115 -8.48 1.62 -4.28
CA PHE A 115 -9.78 1.64 -3.60
C PHE A 115 -10.84 0.81 -4.34
N PHE A 116 -10.93 0.95 -5.67
CA PHE A 116 -11.87 0.15 -6.47
C PHE A 116 -11.50 -1.34 -6.45
N ALA A 117 -10.23 -1.68 -6.56
CA ALA A 117 -9.78 -3.07 -6.51
C ALA A 117 -10.09 -3.71 -5.14
N VAL A 118 -9.87 -2.98 -4.03
CA VAL A 118 -10.19 -3.45 -2.69
C VAL A 118 -11.69 -3.74 -2.54
N LEU A 119 -12.57 -2.85 -3.00
CA LEU A 119 -14.02 -3.08 -2.96
C LEU A 119 -14.42 -4.32 -3.77
N LEU A 120 -13.83 -4.51 -4.94
CA LEU A 120 -14.08 -5.69 -5.78
C LEU A 120 -13.55 -6.97 -5.13
N VAL A 121 -12.36 -6.93 -4.49
CA VAL A 121 -11.81 -8.07 -3.73
C VAL A 121 -12.71 -8.42 -2.55
N ILE A 122 -13.18 -7.43 -1.79
CA ILE A 122 -14.10 -7.67 -0.67
C ILE A 122 -15.38 -8.34 -1.16
N ALA A 123 -16.08 -7.74 -2.11
CA ALA A 123 -17.34 -8.29 -2.66
C ALA A 123 -17.10 -9.67 -3.29
N GLY A 124 -16.05 -9.80 -4.12
CA GLY A 124 -15.67 -11.03 -4.77
C GLY A 124 -15.34 -12.15 -3.80
N THR A 125 -14.63 -11.87 -2.70
CA THR A 125 -14.26 -12.86 -1.69
C THR A 125 -15.48 -13.36 -0.93
N TYR A 126 -16.41 -12.49 -0.54
CA TYR A 126 -17.66 -12.94 0.07
C TYR A 126 -18.48 -13.81 -0.89
N LEU A 127 -18.67 -13.38 -2.13
CA LEU A 127 -19.38 -14.16 -3.14
C LEU A 127 -18.67 -15.48 -3.47
N PHE A 128 -17.32 -15.50 -3.46
CA PHE A 128 -16.52 -16.70 -3.66
C PHE A 128 -16.84 -17.77 -2.61
N TYR A 129 -16.81 -17.41 -1.33
CA TYR A 129 -17.12 -18.39 -0.28
C TYR A 129 -18.61 -18.77 -0.23
N ILE A 130 -19.52 -17.83 -0.45
CA ILE A 130 -20.97 -18.09 -0.39
C ILE A 130 -21.44 -18.96 -1.56
N SER A 131 -20.99 -18.68 -2.77
CA SER A 131 -21.55 -19.29 -3.98
C SER A 131 -20.59 -20.20 -4.72
N PHE A 132 -19.37 -19.75 -5.02
CA PHE A 132 -18.42 -20.55 -5.81
C PHE A 132 -17.98 -21.79 -5.05
N MET A 133 -17.61 -21.69 -3.80
CA MET A 133 -17.19 -22.86 -3.02
C MET A 133 -18.31 -23.89 -2.86
N THR A 134 -19.54 -23.45 -2.64
CA THR A 134 -20.72 -24.33 -2.59
C THR A 134 -20.94 -25.03 -3.93
N TRP A 135 -20.85 -24.32 -5.04
CA TRP A 135 -20.98 -24.86 -6.39
C TRP A 135 -19.85 -25.86 -6.69
N TYR A 136 -18.60 -25.50 -6.37
CA TYR A 136 -17.43 -26.34 -6.58
C TYR A 136 -17.51 -27.67 -5.81
N LEU A 137 -17.86 -27.64 -4.52
CA LEU A 137 -18.03 -28.84 -3.70
C LEU A 137 -19.14 -29.74 -4.23
N LYS A 138 -20.25 -29.19 -4.72
CA LYS A 138 -21.30 -29.97 -5.38
C LYS A 138 -20.82 -30.62 -6.68
N ARG A 139 -19.99 -29.95 -7.44
CA ARG A 139 -19.37 -30.50 -8.65
C ARG A 139 -18.39 -31.62 -8.30
N LEU A 140 -17.60 -31.46 -7.22
CA LEU A 140 -16.71 -32.50 -6.70
C LEU A 140 -17.50 -33.76 -6.26
N ARG A 141 -18.66 -33.58 -5.62
CA ARG A 141 -19.55 -34.68 -5.24
C ARG A 141 -20.04 -35.50 -6.43
N GLN A 142 -20.21 -34.88 -7.58
CA GLN A 142 -20.62 -35.57 -8.82
C GLN A 142 -19.50 -36.45 -9.41
N ASN A 143 -18.25 -36.20 -9.07
CA ASN A 143 -17.12 -37.01 -9.51
C ASN A 143 -17.03 -38.29 -8.66
N LYS A 144 -17.52 -39.40 -9.21
CA LYS A 144 -17.60 -40.69 -8.51
C LYS A 144 -16.25 -41.23 -8.06
N HIS A 145 -15.19 -41.07 -8.85
CA HIS A 145 -13.82 -41.48 -8.50
C HIS A 145 -13.24 -40.76 -7.26
N TYR A 146 -13.62 -39.48 -7.09
CA TYR A 146 -13.21 -38.71 -5.92
C TYR A 146 -14.11 -39.00 -4.71
N TYR A 147 -15.42 -38.94 -4.93
CA TYR A 147 -16.42 -38.92 -3.87
C TYR A 147 -16.55 -40.26 -3.13
N TYR A 148 -16.44 -41.40 -3.82
CA TYR A 148 -16.61 -42.72 -3.19
C TYR A 148 -15.42 -43.22 -2.38
N LYS A 149 -14.34 -42.46 -2.22
CA LYS A 149 -13.32 -42.74 -1.22
C LYS A 149 -13.88 -42.39 0.15
N SER A 150 -13.77 -43.33 1.13
CA SER A 150 -14.37 -43.20 2.47
C SER A 150 -14.07 -41.87 3.18
N GLU A 151 -12.84 -41.37 3.03
CA GLU A 151 -12.41 -40.07 3.60
C GLU A 151 -13.07 -38.87 2.89
N HIS A 152 -13.24 -38.94 1.59
CA HIS A 152 -13.82 -37.84 0.80
C HIS A 152 -15.35 -37.81 0.88
N PHE A 153 -15.99 -38.94 1.03
CA PHE A 153 -17.45 -39.05 1.18
C PHE A 153 -17.95 -38.24 2.37
N VAL A 154 -17.39 -38.51 3.54
CA VAL A 154 -17.80 -37.82 4.78
C VAL A 154 -17.38 -36.35 4.74
N SER A 155 -16.12 -36.05 4.37
CA SER A 155 -15.61 -34.70 4.38
C SER A 155 -16.33 -33.78 3.40
N THR A 156 -16.54 -34.22 2.14
CA THR A 156 -17.20 -33.38 1.13
C THR A 156 -18.68 -33.15 1.47
N SER A 157 -19.37 -34.17 1.96
CA SER A 157 -20.78 -34.02 2.37
C SER A 157 -20.94 -33.02 3.50
N GLN A 158 -20.16 -33.17 4.56
CA GLN A 158 -20.17 -32.23 5.70
C GLN A 158 -19.74 -30.82 5.27
N MET A 159 -18.72 -30.68 4.40
CA MET A 159 -18.25 -29.38 3.91
C MET A 159 -19.36 -28.61 3.15
N ILE A 160 -20.20 -29.30 2.36
CA ILE A 160 -21.30 -28.62 1.63
C ILE A 160 -22.27 -27.96 2.60
N PHE A 161 -22.67 -28.64 3.67
CA PHE A 161 -23.56 -28.06 4.69
C PHE A 161 -22.87 -26.96 5.49
N ARG A 162 -21.62 -27.17 5.89
CA ARG A 162 -20.82 -26.18 6.62
C ARG A 162 -20.54 -24.91 5.84
N MET A 163 -20.37 -24.97 4.51
CA MET A 163 -20.15 -23.77 3.69
C MET A 163 -21.29 -22.78 3.80
N LYS A 164 -22.54 -23.24 3.96
CA LYS A 164 -23.69 -22.34 4.16
C LYS A 164 -23.56 -21.51 5.44
N GLN A 165 -23.11 -22.13 6.54
CA GLN A 165 -23.00 -21.47 7.84
C GLN A 165 -21.70 -20.65 7.96
N ASN A 166 -20.64 -21.12 7.32
CA ASN A 166 -19.28 -20.66 7.56
C ASN A 166 -18.71 -19.72 6.50
N ALA A 167 -19.37 -19.58 5.34
CA ALA A 167 -18.89 -18.78 4.21
C ALA A 167 -18.49 -17.35 4.60
N VAL A 168 -19.35 -16.68 5.38
CA VAL A 168 -19.10 -15.31 5.83
C VAL A 168 -17.90 -15.24 6.76
N GLY A 169 -17.78 -16.20 7.70
CA GLY A 169 -16.64 -16.28 8.62
C GLY A 169 -15.32 -16.54 7.88
N LEU A 170 -15.30 -17.45 6.89
CA LEU A 170 -14.12 -17.73 6.07
C LEU A 170 -13.71 -16.53 5.23
N ALA A 171 -14.68 -15.83 4.62
CA ALA A 171 -14.42 -14.59 3.89
C ALA A 171 -13.83 -13.51 4.81
N SER A 172 -14.39 -13.34 6.01
CA SER A 172 -13.90 -12.37 6.99
C SER A 172 -12.48 -12.70 7.46
N ILE A 173 -12.16 -13.97 7.75
CA ILE A 173 -10.81 -14.42 8.11
C ILE A 173 -9.84 -14.11 6.97
N THR A 174 -10.21 -14.43 5.71
CA THR A 174 -9.40 -14.15 4.53
C THR A 174 -9.10 -12.67 4.41
N LEU A 175 -10.12 -11.82 4.49
CA LEU A 175 -9.96 -10.36 4.37
C LEU A 175 -9.14 -9.76 5.51
N LEU A 176 -9.36 -10.18 6.76
CA LEU A 176 -8.54 -9.75 7.90
C LEU A 176 -7.08 -10.16 7.72
N ALA A 177 -6.82 -11.36 7.19
CA ALA A 177 -5.45 -11.82 6.89
C ALA A 177 -4.81 -10.96 5.77
N VAL A 178 -5.54 -10.65 4.69
CA VAL A 178 -5.07 -9.74 3.64
C VAL A 178 -4.77 -8.35 4.21
N MET A 179 -5.67 -7.81 5.04
CA MET A 179 -5.47 -6.50 5.67
C MET A 179 -4.23 -6.49 6.57
N ALA A 180 -4.01 -7.54 7.36
CA ALA A 180 -2.80 -7.68 8.19
C ALA A 180 -1.53 -7.73 7.32
N LEU A 181 -1.53 -8.57 6.25
CA LEU A 181 -0.42 -8.69 5.31
C LEU A 181 -0.10 -7.35 4.64
N VAL A 182 -1.10 -6.68 4.05
CA VAL A 182 -0.93 -5.40 3.36
C VAL A 182 -0.42 -4.33 4.31
N THR A 183 -1.05 -4.19 5.48
CA THR A 183 -0.72 -3.11 6.42
C THR A 183 0.70 -3.25 6.97
N ILE A 184 1.06 -4.45 7.46
CA ILE A 184 2.39 -4.69 8.02
C ILE A 184 3.46 -4.60 6.92
N ALA A 185 3.27 -5.26 5.77
CA ALA A 185 4.27 -5.23 4.70
C ALA A 185 4.50 -3.82 4.16
N THR A 186 3.45 -3.01 4.00
CA THR A 186 3.55 -1.65 3.48
C THR A 186 4.29 -0.75 4.46
N THR A 187 3.92 -0.77 5.75
CA THR A 187 4.51 0.11 6.77
C THR A 187 5.95 -0.28 7.09
N VAL A 188 6.28 -1.56 7.16
CA VAL A 188 7.65 -2.05 7.30
C VAL A 188 8.49 -1.66 6.08
N SER A 189 7.94 -1.77 4.86
CA SER A 189 8.64 -1.37 3.64
C SER A 189 8.96 0.13 3.62
N LEU A 190 8.03 0.99 4.05
CA LEU A 190 8.25 2.44 4.17
C LEU A 190 9.37 2.74 5.14
N TYR A 191 9.29 2.23 6.35
CA TYR A 191 10.28 2.48 7.40
C TYR A 191 11.67 1.98 7.01
N SER A 192 11.77 0.76 6.49
CA SER A 192 13.04 0.17 6.06
C SER A 192 13.68 0.87 4.87
N ASN A 193 12.90 1.59 4.06
CA ASN A 193 13.41 2.36 2.93
C ASN A 193 13.76 3.81 3.26
N THR A 194 13.49 4.32 4.46
CA THR A 194 13.72 5.72 4.83
C THR A 194 15.13 6.20 4.48
N GLN A 195 16.15 5.43 4.84
CA GLN A 195 17.54 5.73 4.54
C GLN A 195 17.81 5.84 3.04
N ASN A 196 17.29 4.89 2.26
CA ASN A 196 17.47 4.85 0.80
C ASN A 196 16.77 6.03 0.12
N VAL A 197 15.55 6.36 0.58
CA VAL A 197 14.79 7.51 0.07
C VAL A 197 15.59 8.80 0.28
N VAL A 198 16.05 9.05 1.50
CA VAL A 198 16.79 10.27 1.81
C VAL A 198 18.16 10.31 1.14
N THR A 199 18.87 9.18 1.05
CA THR A 199 20.14 9.11 0.32
C THR A 199 19.95 9.38 -1.18
N GLY A 200 18.81 8.96 -1.76
CA GLY A 200 18.45 9.29 -3.13
C GLY A 200 18.10 10.78 -3.34
N LEU A 201 17.60 11.47 -2.33
CA LEU A 201 17.32 12.91 -2.41
C LEU A 201 18.58 13.77 -2.21
N PHE A 202 19.50 13.32 -1.34
CA PHE A 202 20.66 14.08 -0.91
C PHE A 202 21.97 13.40 -1.33
N PRO A 203 22.58 13.80 -2.46
CA PRO A 203 23.93 13.31 -2.83
C PRO A 203 25.03 13.79 -1.88
N LYS A 204 24.77 14.88 -1.12
CA LYS A 204 25.64 15.44 -0.08
C LYS A 204 24.86 15.74 1.20
N SER A 205 25.52 16.25 2.24
CA SER A 205 24.87 16.49 3.54
C SER A 205 23.79 17.58 3.50
N VAL A 206 23.91 18.54 2.59
CA VAL A 206 23.04 19.72 2.49
C VAL A 206 22.61 19.97 1.06
N SER A 207 21.36 20.37 0.88
CA SER A 207 20.76 20.86 -0.36
C SER A 207 20.37 22.33 -0.20
N LEU A 208 20.82 23.16 -1.12
CA LEU A 208 20.45 24.56 -1.25
C LEU A 208 19.54 24.71 -2.48
N SER A 209 18.42 25.37 -2.31
CA SER A 209 17.43 25.63 -3.37
C SER A 209 17.22 27.11 -3.52
N ILE A 210 17.83 27.73 -4.54
CA ILE A 210 17.83 29.18 -4.76
C ILE A 210 16.90 29.51 -5.93
N ASP A 211 16.02 30.51 -5.75
CA ASP A 211 15.19 31.00 -6.85
C ASP A 211 16.06 31.62 -7.94
N ASN A 212 15.96 31.09 -9.15
CA ASN A 212 16.70 31.55 -10.32
C ASN A 212 15.80 32.22 -11.38
N SER A 213 14.68 32.78 -10.99
CA SER A 213 13.76 33.45 -11.89
C SER A 213 14.40 34.66 -12.56
N LYS A 214 15.34 35.35 -11.89
CA LYS A 214 16.11 36.49 -12.38
C LYS A 214 17.41 36.11 -13.09
N GLY A 215 17.86 34.86 -12.98
CA GLY A 215 19.09 34.37 -13.60
C GLY A 215 20.39 34.67 -12.83
N ASP A 216 20.30 35.19 -11.62
CA ASP A 216 21.42 35.63 -10.76
C ASP A 216 21.80 34.60 -9.66
N ALA A 217 21.05 33.50 -9.53
CA ALA A 217 21.22 32.54 -8.44
C ALA A 217 22.63 31.93 -8.37
N LYS A 218 23.30 31.71 -9.52
CA LYS A 218 24.67 31.20 -9.54
C LYS A 218 25.64 32.20 -8.94
N ASN A 219 25.53 33.50 -9.28
CA ASN A 219 26.37 34.54 -8.74
C ASN A 219 26.14 34.72 -7.23
N ILE A 220 24.87 34.69 -6.80
CA ILE A 220 24.52 34.71 -5.36
C ILE A 220 25.17 33.55 -4.65
N PHE A 221 25.11 32.34 -5.22
CA PHE A 221 25.71 31.15 -4.64
C PHE A 221 27.24 31.28 -4.53
N GLU A 222 27.92 31.67 -5.60
CA GLU A 222 29.39 31.76 -5.65
C GLU A 222 29.94 32.93 -4.82
N GLU A 223 29.38 34.15 -5.00
CA GLU A 223 29.92 35.35 -4.38
C GLU A 223 29.46 35.62 -2.94
N LYS A 224 28.24 35.20 -2.61
CA LYS A 224 27.67 35.49 -1.28
C LYS A 224 27.71 34.26 -0.36
N ILE A 225 27.40 33.05 -0.87
CA ILE A 225 27.31 31.84 -0.04
C ILE A 225 28.68 31.17 0.05
N LEU A 226 29.30 30.78 -1.08
CA LEU A 226 30.58 30.05 -1.05
C LEU A 226 31.71 30.90 -0.48
N LYS A 227 31.77 32.20 -0.84
CA LYS A 227 32.78 33.10 -0.30
C LYS A 227 32.67 33.24 1.22
N LYS A 228 31.44 33.32 1.75
CA LYS A 228 31.19 33.33 3.21
C LYS A 228 31.62 32.06 3.91
N LEU A 229 31.45 30.91 3.24
CA LEU A 229 31.86 29.60 3.74
C LEU A 229 33.33 29.27 3.51
N GLY A 230 34.06 30.07 2.75
CA GLY A 230 35.47 29.79 2.39
C GLY A 230 35.63 28.55 1.51
N LYS A 231 34.57 28.15 0.76
CA LYS A 231 34.55 26.93 -0.06
C LYS A 231 34.66 27.21 -1.55
N SER A 232 35.16 26.21 -2.28
CA SER A 232 35.28 26.27 -3.75
C SER A 232 34.02 25.73 -4.43
N SER A 233 33.67 26.30 -5.58
CA SER A 233 32.59 25.78 -6.43
C SER A 233 32.80 24.34 -6.93
N LYS A 234 34.05 23.85 -6.92
CA LYS A 234 34.38 22.46 -7.25
C LYS A 234 33.88 21.45 -6.22
N GLU A 235 33.66 21.88 -4.98
CA GLU A 235 33.14 21.05 -3.90
C GLU A 235 31.61 20.87 -3.97
N ALA A 236 30.96 21.69 -4.76
CA ALA A 236 29.51 21.69 -4.92
C ALA A 236 29.06 20.96 -6.18
N ILE A 237 28.00 20.17 -6.06
CA ILE A 237 27.24 19.67 -7.20
C ILE A 237 26.15 20.68 -7.49
N THR A 238 26.17 21.32 -8.65
CA THR A 238 25.20 22.38 -8.99
C THR A 238 24.53 22.13 -10.32
N TYR A 239 23.23 22.43 -10.40
CA TYR A 239 22.48 22.41 -11.66
C TYR A 239 21.26 23.33 -11.59
N ASN A 240 20.77 23.72 -12.76
CA ASN A 240 19.50 24.44 -12.89
C ASN A 240 18.41 23.47 -13.31
N GLN A 241 17.24 23.60 -12.71
CA GLN A 241 16.07 22.85 -13.12
C GLN A 241 14.84 23.75 -13.27
N THR A 242 14.00 23.38 -14.20
CA THR A 242 12.63 23.87 -14.34
C THR A 242 11.73 22.67 -14.50
N MET A 243 10.58 22.67 -13.85
CA MET A 243 9.62 21.58 -13.94
C MET A 243 8.41 22.02 -14.76
N ILE A 244 7.94 21.18 -15.68
CA ILE A 244 6.67 21.35 -16.38
C ILE A 244 5.80 20.11 -16.20
N SER A 245 4.48 20.29 -16.20
CA SER A 245 3.54 19.18 -16.30
C SER A 245 3.12 18.97 -17.75
N MET A 246 3.14 17.73 -18.22
CA MET A 246 2.71 17.41 -19.58
C MET A 246 2.20 15.95 -19.67
N PRO A 247 1.32 15.62 -20.64
CA PRO A 247 0.96 14.24 -20.93
C PRO A 247 2.19 13.41 -21.28
N VAL A 248 2.24 12.18 -20.76
CA VAL A 248 3.25 11.19 -21.13
C VAL A 248 2.65 10.24 -22.15
N SER A 249 3.30 10.09 -23.29
CA SER A 249 2.86 9.21 -24.37
C SER A 249 3.93 8.17 -24.69
N GLN A 250 3.48 6.98 -25.11
CA GLN A 250 4.33 5.92 -25.64
C GLN A 250 4.45 5.97 -27.18
N SER A 251 3.88 6.99 -27.82
CA SER A 251 3.95 7.20 -29.27
C SER A 251 5.34 7.66 -29.71
N SER A 252 5.61 7.59 -31.01
CA SER A 252 6.87 8.10 -31.60
C SER A 252 6.93 9.64 -31.65
N GLU A 253 5.80 10.33 -31.55
CA GLU A 253 5.70 11.77 -31.55
C GLU A 253 4.83 12.25 -30.41
N LEU A 254 5.26 13.32 -29.74
CA LEU A 254 4.52 13.95 -28.66
C LEU A 254 4.28 15.42 -29.01
N ASN A 255 3.01 15.79 -29.12
CA ASN A 255 2.60 17.17 -29.42
C ASN A 255 1.83 17.75 -28.24
N ILE A 256 2.44 18.72 -27.55
CA ILE A 256 1.84 19.43 -26.44
C ILE A 256 1.22 20.73 -26.95
N THR A 257 -0.08 20.86 -26.78
CA THR A 257 -0.88 22.02 -27.17
C THR A 257 -1.35 22.81 -25.95
N SER A 258 -1.86 24.00 -26.13
CA SER A 258 -2.45 24.83 -25.06
C SER A 258 -3.57 24.11 -24.30
N LYS A 259 -4.32 23.23 -24.97
CA LYS A 259 -5.37 22.41 -24.35
C LYS A 259 -4.80 21.43 -23.33
N ASN A 260 -3.65 20.82 -23.63
CA ASN A 260 -2.98 19.87 -22.73
C ASN A 260 -2.45 20.54 -21.46
N VAL A 261 -2.07 21.81 -21.56
CA VAL A 261 -1.55 22.59 -20.41
C VAL A 261 -2.70 23.11 -19.54
N LYS A 262 -3.83 23.50 -20.14
CA LYS A 262 -5.01 24.01 -19.40
C LYS A 262 -5.82 22.90 -18.72
N HIS A 263 -5.94 21.76 -19.36
CA HIS A 263 -6.72 20.60 -18.86
C HIS A 263 -5.79 19.42 -18.59
N VAL A 264 -5.31 19.36 -17.35
CA VAL A 264 -4.37 18.31 -16.91
C VAL A 264 -5.15 17.04 -16.54
N ASP A 265 -4.98 15.98 -17.31
CA ASP A 265 -5.46 14.65 -16.94
C ASP A 265 -4.41 13.99 -16.02
N ILE A 266 -4.70 13.97 -14.73
CA ILE A 266 -3.82 13.42 -13.68
C ILE A 266 -3.37 11.97 -13.97
N THR A 267 -4.21 11.20 -14.67
CA THR A 267 -3.92 9.79 -14.96
C THR A 267 -2.91 9.59 -16.08
N LYS A 268 -2.69 10.64 -16.90
CA LYS A 268 -1.79 10.61 -18.07
C LYS A 268 -0.67 11.65 -17.97
N THR A 269 -0.64 12.43 -16.91
CA THR A 269 0.32 13.54 -16.74
C THR A 269 1.59 13.05 -16.07
N GLY A 270 2.73 13.53 -16.56
CA GLY A 270 4.03 13.40 -15.93
C GLY A 270 4.61 14.75 -15.55
N PHE A 271 5.47 14.79 -14.53
CA PHE A 271 6.32 15.93 -14.24
C PHE A 271 7.65 15.79 -14.95
N MET A 272 7.91 16.68 -15.91
CA MET A 272 9.14 16.69 -16.68
C MET A 272 10.08 17.77 -16.17
N TYR A 273 11.24 17.36 -15.72
CA TYR A 273 12.33 18.23 -15.32
C TYR A 273 13.14 18.61 -16.55
N LEU A 274 13.26 19.91 -16.79
CA LEU A 274 14.03 20.47 -17.90
C LEU A 274 15.40 20.86 -17.37
N ILE A 275 16.44 20.25 -17.90
CA ILE A 275 17.84 20.51 -17.54
C ILE A 275 18.71 20.63 -18.77
N THR A 276 19.88 21.25 -18.64
CA THR A 276 20.84 21.33 -19.74
C THR A 276 21.73 20.09 -19.82
N GLN A 277 22.28 19.79 -21.01
CA GLN A 277 23.25 18.71 -21.16
C GLN A 277 24.51 18.90 -20.28
N ASN A 278 24.88 20.14 -19.99
CA ASN A 278 26.03 20.43 -19.12
C ASN A 278 25.70 20.12 -17.66
N ASP A 279 24.51 20.47 -17.20
CA ASP A 279 24.05 20.15 -15.84
C ASP A 279 23.88 18.64 -15.67
N PHE A 280 23.35 17.96 -16.70
CA PHE A 280 23.20 16.49 -16.68
C PHE A 280 24.56 15.77 -16.59
N ARG A 281 25.60 16.30 -17.27
CA ARG A 281 26.96 15.77 -17.15
C ARG A 281 27.56 16.04 -15.77
N ARG A 282 27.29 17.20 -15.15
CA ARG A 282 27.73 17.51 -13.76
C ARG A 282 27.14 16.57 -12.74
N LEU A 283 25.95 16.01 -13.01
CA LEU A 283 25.32 14.96 -12.19
C LEU A 283 25.93 13.58 -12.39
N GLY A 284 27.03 13.45 -13.21
CA GLY A 284 27.75 12.21 -13.43
C GLY A 284 27.24 11.36 -14.61
N HIS A 285 26.32 11.89 -15.41
CA HIS A 285 25.75 11.15 -16.53
C HIS A 285 26.49 11.41 -17.86
N GLN A 286 26.55 10.40 -18.72
CA GLN A 286 27.13 10.53 -20.07
C GLN A 286 26.03 10.78 -21.11
N LEU A 287 26.23 11.82 -21.92
CA LEU A 287 25.34 12.16 -23.02
C LEU A 287 26.13 12.67 -24.22
N PRO A 288 25.80 12.27 -25.47
CA PRO A 288 26.34 12.89 -26.67
C PRO A 288 26.08 14.39 -26.69
N LYS A 289 26.90 15.16 -27.43
CA LYS A 289 26.69 16.60 -27.59
C LYS A 289 25.39 16.84 -28.37
N LEU A 290 24.45 17.57 -27.78
CA LEU A 290 23.18 17.92 -28.40
C LEU A 290 23.30 19.22 -29.17
N LYS A 291 22.64 19.29 -30.34
CA LYS A 291 22.43 20.50 -31.12
C LYS A 291 21.18 21.26 -30.60
N ASP A 292 20.99 22.50 -31.02
CA ASP A 292 19.90 23.36 -30.54
C ASP A 292 18.48 22.82 -30.79
N ASN A 293 18.28 22.02 -31.84
CA ASN A 293 17.01 21.37 -32.16
C ASN A 293 16.90 19.94 -31.61
N GLN A 294 17.86 19.50 -30.80
CA GLN A 294 17.96 18.13 -30.31
C GLN A 294 17.77 18.08 -28.81
N VAL A 295 17.10 17.01 -28.34
CA VAL A 295 16.91 16.70 -26.92
C VAL A 295 17.17 15.23 -26.64
N ALA A 296 17.51 14.92 -25.39
CA ALA A 296 17.40 13.57 -24.86
C ALA A 296 16.19 13.49 -23.93
N TYR A 297 15.55 12.33 -23.90
CA TYR A 297 14.31 12.15 -23.16
C TYR A 297 14.42 10.94 -22.24
N PHE A 298 13.86 11.09 -21.03
CA PHE A 298 13.72 10.03 -20.04
C PHE A 298 12.34 10.12 -19.41
N VAL A 299 11.74 8.96 -19.19
CA VAL A 299 10.53 8.83 -18.36
C VAL A 299 10.71 7.61 -17.46
N GLN A 300 10.39 7.77 -16.19
CA GLN A 300 10.60 6.72 -15.20
C GLN A 300 9.77 5.47 -15.47
N LYS A 301 8.61 5.62 -16.10
CA LYS A 301 7.70 4.51 -16.42
C LYS A 301 7.33 4.48 -17.87
N GLY A 302 7.56 3.32 -18.45
CA GLY A 302 7.32 3.04 -19.85
C GLY A 302 8.59 3.16 -20.68
N ASP A 303 8.68 2.36 -21.72
CA ASP A 303 9.72 2.49 -22.73
C ASP A 303 9.38 3.66 -23.64
N SER A 304 10.12 4.76 -23.50
CA SER A 304 9.98 5.86 -24.43
C SER A 304 10.57 5.48 -25.79
N ARG A 305 9.77 5.66 -26.84
CA ARG A 305 10.18 5.52 -28.25
C ARG A 305 10.01 6.81 -29.01
N LEU A 306 10.04 7.95 -28.28
CA LEU A 306 9.86 9.26 -28.87
C LEU A 306 10.98 9.56 -29.87
N LYS A 307 10.59 10.05 -31.03
CA LYS A 307 11.48 10.58 -32.07
C LYS A 307 11.40 12.10 -32.18
N LYS A 308 10.21 12.67 -31.89
CA LYS A 308 9.95 14.11 -31.97
C LYS A 308 9.10 14.57 -30.80
N ILE A 309 9.41 15.76 -30.31
CA ILE A 309 8.64 16.46 -29.27
C ILE A 309 8.34 17.89 -29.78
N ASN A 310 7.07 18.28 -29.70
CA ASN A 310 6.62 19.66 -29.91
C ASN A 310 6.02 20.19 -28.60
N LEU A 311 6.67 21.19 -28.02
CA LEU A 311 6.25 21.85 -26.77
C LEU A 311 5.72 23.25 -27.09
N LEU A 312 4.40 23.39 -27.28
CA LEU A 312 3.75 24.67 -27.58
C LEU A 312 4.41 25.40 -28.76
N GLY A 313 4.67 24.71 -29.87
CA GLY A 313 5.30 25.26 -31.08
C GLY A 313 6.82 25.10 -31.14
N ASN A 314 7.50 24.80 -30.02
CA ASN A 314 8.94 24.50 -30.02
C ASN A 314 9.16 23.03 -30.37
N LYS A 315 9.74 22.77 -31.55
CA LYS A 315 9.95 21.41 -32.09
C LYS A 315 11.39 20.95 -31.84
N PHE A 316 11.50 19.70 -31.34
CA PHE A 316 12.80 19.07 -31.08
C PHE A 316 12.81 17.62 -31.56
N ASP A 317 13.96 17.18 -32.06
CA ASP A 317 14.25 15.79 -32.39
C ASP A 317 14.81 15.08 -31.16
N VAL A 318 14.27 13.93 -30.83
CA VAL A 318 14.75 13.11 -29.71
C VAL A 318 15.87 12.21 -30.20
N VAL A 319 17.09 12.57 -29.86
CA VAL A 319 18.29 11.81 -30.29
C VAL A 319 18.53 10.57 -29.46
N LYS A 320 18.15 10.62 -28.18
CA LYS A 320 18.34 9.51 -27.25
C LYS A 320 17.18 9.39 -26.27
N ASN A 321 16.56 8.22 -26.22
CA ASN A 321 15.69 7.82 -25.13
C ASN A 321 16.55 7.11 -24.08
N LEU A 322 16.65 7.67 -22.89
CA LEU A 322 17.43 7.14 -21.79
C LEU A 322 16.63 6.05 -21.07
N LYS A 323 17.27 4.96 -20.70
CA LYS A 323 16.67 3.89 -19.89
C LYS A 323 16.71 4.22 -18.40
N GLU A 324 17.77 4.91 -17.99
CA GLU A 324 18.02 5.33 -16.61
C GLU A 324 18.54 6.77 -16.61
N ALA A 325 18.03 7.56 -15.71
CA ALA A 325 18.54 8.88 -15.42
C ALA A 325 18.18 9.24 -13.97
N TYR A 326 19.10 9.86 -13.27
CA TYR A 326 18.92 10.26 -11.89
C TYR A 326 19.14 11.77 -11.79
N VAL A 327 18.15 12.45 -11.20
CA VAL A 327 18.27 13.85 -10.76
C VAL A 327 17.77 13.89 -9.33
N PRO A 328 18.53 14.46 -8.37
CA PRO A 328 18.10 14.56 -6.99
C PRO A 328 16.76 15.29 -6.85
N GLU A 329 16.00 14.96 -5.80
CA GLU A 329 14.72 15.59 -5.46
C GLU A 329 13.61 15.48 -6.54
N THR A 330 13.64 14.45 -7.39
CA THR A 330 12.54 14.19 -8.33
C THR A 330 11.29 13.69 -7.60
N THR A 331 10.16 14.35 -7.90
CA THR A 331 8.86 13.96 -7.32
C THR A 331 8.28 12.76 -8.05
N ASN A 332 8.06 11.65 -7.35
CA ASN A 332 7.58 10.39 -7.93
C ASN A 332 6.05 10.25 -8.01
N THR A 333 5.31 11.26 -7.57
CA THR A 333 3.83 11.24 -7.53
C THR A 333 3.21 11.15 -8.92
N TYR A 334 3.77 11.89 -9.88
CA TYR A 334 3.31 11.93 -11.27
C TYR A 334 4.46 11.49 -12.17
N ASN A 335 4.47 10.32 -12.66
CA ASN A 335 5.44 9.75 -13.59
C ASN A 335 6.58 10.72 -14.02
N PRO A 336 7.62 10.88 -13.20
CA PRO A 336 8.64 11.88 -13.46
C PRO A 336 9.48 11.50 -14.67
N GLY A 337 9.93 12.52 -15.37
CA GLY A 337 10.82 12.36 -16.50
C GLY A 337 11.77 13.55 -16.64
N LEU A 338 12.66 13.45 -17.61
CA LEU A 338 13.65 14.46 -17.94
C LEU A 338 13.57 14.78 -19.42
N ILE A 339 13.68 16.06 -19.73
CA ILE A 339 14.00 16.54 -21.07
C ILE A 339 15.31 17.30 -20.98
N ILE A 340 16.34 16.80 -21.64
CA ILE A 340 17.69 17.36 -21.58
C ILE A 340 17.92 18.16 -22.85
N PHE A 341 18.20 19.45 -22.67
CA PHE A 341 18.40 20.42 -23.75
C PHE A 341 19.87 20.75 -23.96
N ALA A 342 20.20 21.28 -25.13
CA ALA A 342 21.54 21.71 -25.43
C ALA A 342 22.02 22.88 -24.53
N ASN A 343 21.12 23.85 -24.25
CA ASN A 343 21.44 25.04 -23.47
C ASN A 343 20.20 25.67 -22.79
N ASN A 344 20.42 26.66 -21.93
CA ASN A 344 19.38 27.34 -21.17
C ASN A 344 18.40 28.15 -22.03
N LYS A 345 18.83 28.66 -23.21
CA LYS A 345 17.98 29.48 -24.09
C LYS A 345 16.72 28.72 -24.52
N GLN A 346 16.84 27.41 -24.80
CA GLN A 346 15.69 26.57 -25.17
C GLN A 346 14.74 26.36 -24.00
N ILE A 347 15.25 26.15 -22.79
CA ILE A 347 14.45 26.00 -21.56
C ILE A 347 13.68 27.31 -21.30
N ASP A 348 14.35 28.47 -21.43
CA ASP A 348 13.71 29.77 -21.23
C ASP A 348 12.62 30.05 -22.29
N ASN A 349 12.82 29.65 -23.54
CA ASN A 349 11.80 29.75 -24.60
C ASN A 349 10.55 28.92 -24.28
N ILE A 350 10.75 27.67 -23.81
CA ILE A 350 9.65 26.79 -23.40
C ILE A 350 8.92 27.40 -22.21
N ARG A 351 9.65 27.88 -21.20
CA ARG A 351 9.07 28.52 -20.03
C ARG A 351 8.21 29.73 -20.44
N LYS A 352 8.69 30.57 -21.31
CA LYS A 352 7.92 31.72 -21.85
C LYS A 352 6.67 31.26 -22.58
N ALA A 353 6.74 30.16 -23.36
CA ALA A 353 5.60 29.59 -24.06
C ALA A 353 4.52 29.03 -23.13
N TYR A 354 4.91 28.50 -21.95
CA TYR A 354 3.99 27.95 -20.94
C TYR A 354 3.34 29.03 -20.07
N LEU A 355 4.02 30.15 -19.79
CA LEU A 355 3.54 31.20 -18.89
C LEU A 355 2.11 31.69 -19.16
N PRO A 356 1.65 31.94 -20.42
CA PRO A 356 0.30 32.42 -20.70
C PRO A 356 -0.81 31.43 -20.32
N TYR A 357 -0.48 30.15 -20.15
CA TYR A 357 -1.43 29.07 -19.85
C TYR A 357 -1.46 28.66 -18.38
N THR A 358 -0.63 29.29 -17.55
CA THR A 358 -0.53 29.01 -16.12
C THR A 358 -1.02 30.20 -15.31
N LYS A 359 -1.88 29.96 -14.33
CA LYS A 359 -2.45 31.00 -13.48
C LYS A 359 -1.42 31.67 -12.55
N ASN A 360 -0.22 31.11 -12.41
CA ASN A 360 0.77 31.58 -11.45
C ASN A 360 2.20 31.30 -11.94
N ILE A 361 3.09 32.28 -11.86
CA ILE A 361 4.53 32.14 -12.18
C ILE A 361 5.21 31.06 -11.35
N ASN A 362 4.73 30.85 -10.12
CA ASN A 362 5.23 29.79 -9.21
C ASN A 362 4.94 28.36 -9.68
N THR A 363 4.12 28.18 -10.73
CA THR A 363 3.80 26.86 -11.28
C THR A 363 4.99 26.25 -12.04
N PHE A 364 5.95 27.08 -12.49
CA PHE A 364 7.17 26.66 -13.19
C PHE A 364 8.40 27.39 -12.64
N PRO A 365 8.80 27.09 -11.39
CA PRO A 365 9.95 27.73 -10.78
C PRO A 365 11.22 27.35 -11.56
N LYS A 366 12.04 28.33 -11.84
CA LYS A 366 13.42 28.13 -12.27
C LYS A 366 14.26 28.13 -11.00
N THR A 367 14.81 26.99 -10.67
CA THR A 367 15.52 26.79 -9.41
C THR A 367 16.96 26.40 -9.67
N PHE A 368 17.88 27.05 -8.97
CA PHE A 368 19.27 26.64 -8.91
C PHE A 368 19.44 25.75 -7.68
N LYS A 369 19.91 24.53 -7.91
CA LYS A 369 20.19 23.54 -6.88
C LYS A 369 21.68 23.43 -6.65
N ALA A 370 22.09 23.41 -5.39
CA ALA A 370 23.47 23.18 -5.01
C ALA A 370 23.54 22.20 -3.82
N TYR A 371 24.41 21.20 -3.93
CA TYR A 371 24.65 20.22 -2.88
C TYR A 371 26.06 20.36 -2.38
N LEU A 372 26.21 20.44 -1.04
CA LEU A 372 27.46 20.67 -0.34
C LEU A 372 27.53 19.78 0.91
N ASP A 373 28.75 19.50 1.36
CA ASP A 373 28.97 18.96 2.69
C ASP A 373 29.29 20.11 3.64
N LEU A 374 28.36 20.41 4.55
CA LEU A 374 28.44 21.48 5.53
C LEU A 374 28.25 20.92 6.94
N ASN A 375 28.98 21.52 7.91
CA ASN A 375 28.75 21.28 9.32
C ASN A 375 27.69 22.24 9.89
N SER A 376 27.27 22.01 11.12
CA SER A 376 26.21 22.80 11.77
C SER A 376 26.54 24.29 11.91
N GLN A 377 27.82 24.63 12.15
CA GLN A 377 28.26 26.05 12.26
C GLN A 377 28.17 26.75 10.89
N GLU A 378 28.62 26.09 9.83
CA GLU A 378 28.53 26.57 8.46
C GLU A 378 27.07 26.79 8.04
N ILE A 379 26.18 25.83 8.36
CA ILE A 379 24.74 25.93 8.08
C ILE A 379 24.14 27.16 8.77
N ASN A 380 24.38 27.32 10.07
CA ASN A 380 23.87 28.45 10.86
C ASN A 380 24.42 29.80 10.40
N SER A 381 25.59 29.81 9.76
CA SER A 381 26.17 31.04 9.21
C SER A 381 25.44 31.57 8.00
N ILE A 382 24.82 30.69 7.18
CA ILE A 382 24.18 31.07 5.89
C ILE A 382 22.66 30.98 5.92
N SER A 383 22.07 30.37 6.94
CA SER A 383 20.62 30.20 7.04
C SER A 383 20.12 30.44 8.46
N LYS A 384 18.86 30.89 8.56
CA LYS A 384 18.09 30.97 9.79
C LYS A 384 16.74 30.34 9.55
N ASN A 385 16.37 29.37 10.39
CA ASN A 385 15.12 28.61 10.23
C ASN A 385 14.95 28.03 8.80
N ASP A 386 16.01 27.41 8.28
CA ASP A 386 16.04 26.82 6.92
C ASP A 386 15.85 27.80 5.76
N ILE A 387 15.86 29.10 6.01
CA ILE A 387 15.75 30.17 5.03
C ILE A 387 17.13 30.76 4.78
N ILE A 388 17.46 30.98 3.50
CA ILE A 388 18.66 31.67 3.06
C ILE A 388 18.29 33.10 2.75
N GLU A 389 18.89 34.04 3.46
CA GLU A 389 18.77 35.48 3.22
C GLU A 389 20.11 36.06 2.80
N VAL A 390 20.07 36.92 1.81
CA VAL A 390 21.21 37.71 1.35
C VAL A 390 20.82 39.20 1.33
N ASP A 391 21.56 40.01 2.03
CA ASP A 391 21.29 41.44 2.19
C ASP A 391 19.84 41.73 2.69
N GLY A 392 19.33 40.92 3.62
CA GLY A 392 17.99 40.99 4.23
C GLY A 392 16.83 40.58 3.31
N LYS A 393 17.13 39.95 2.16
CA LYS A 393 16.10 39.45 1.22
C LYS A 393 16.14 37.94 1.15
N TYR A 394 14.94 37.32 1.12
CA TYR A 394 14.79 35.90 0.85
C TYR A 394 15.37 35.55 -0.53
N VAL A 395 16.22 34.53 -0.54
CA VAL A 395 16.88 34.05 -1.75
C VAL A 395 16.55 32.58 -2.01
N GLY A 396 16.34 31.81 -0.98
CA GLY A 396 16.06 30.39 -1.12
C GLY A 396 15.97 29.66 0.21
N ASN A 397 15.95 28.33 0.13
CA ASN A 397 15.88 27.43 1.28
C ASN A 397 17.08 26.50 1.34
N ILE A 398 17.40 26.08 2.55
CA ILE A 398 18.37 25.03 2.83
C ILE A 398 17.64 23.82 3.42
N SER A 399 18.08 22.62 3.05
CA SER A 399 17.58 21.39 3.63
C SER A 399 18.76 20.49 3.98
N THR A 400 18.71 19.82 5.11
CA THR A 400 19.79 18.92 5.52
C THR A 400 19.36 17.46 5.41
N LYS A 401 20.29 16.60 5.02
CA LYS A 401 20.07 15.15 4.99
C LYS A 401 19.65 14.62 6.36
N GLN A 402 20.22 15.19 7.44
CA GLN A 402 19.94 14.77 8.81
C GLN A 402 18.51 15.12 9.24
N SER A 403 18.02 16.35 8.93
CA SER A 403 16.63 16.75 9.21
C SER A 403 15.65 15.86 8.45
N PHE A 404 15.88 15.63 7.16
CA PHE A 404 15.04 14.75 6.34
C PHE A 404 15.02 13.30 6.84
N LEU A 405 16.16 12.76 7.30
CA LEU A 405 16.21 11.45 7.92
C LEU A 405 15.38 11.41 9.20
N LYS A 406 15.52 12.43 10.05
CA LYS A 406 14.77 12.52 11.32
C LYS A 406 13.27 12.59 11.04
N GLU A 407 12.83 13.49 10.17
CA GLU A 407 11.43 13.64 9.77
C GLU A 407 10.88 12.38 9.11
N GLY A 408 11.68 11.76 8.22
CA GLY A 408 11.32 10.50 7.57
C GLY A 408 11.12 9.37 8.56
N TYR A 409 12.03 9.18 9.53
CA TYR A 409 11.86 8.18 10.58
C TYR A 409 10.69 8.49 11.52
N GLN A 410 10.42 9.76 11.82
CA GLN A 410 9.24 10.15 12.58
C GLN A 410 7.95 9.82 11.86
N MET A 411 7.83 10.21 10.60
CA MET A 411 6.64 9.98 9.78
C MET A 411 6.41 8.49 9.51
N PHE A 412 7.42 7.80 8.98
CA PHE A 412 7.28 6.38 8.64
C PHE A 412 7.28 5.48 9.88
N GLY A 413 7.94 5.89 10.97
CA GLY A 413 7.85 5.24 12.27
C GLY A 413 6.45 5.33 12.87
N GLY A 414 5.78 6.46 12.73
CA GLY A 414 4.38 6.61 13.11
C GLY A 414 3.45 5.69 12.32
N LEU A 415 3.67 5.60 11.00
CA LEU A 415 2.94 4.66 10.13
C LEU A 415 3.24 3.20 10.48
N LEU A 416 4.50 2.87 10.76
CA LEU A 416 4.93 1.53 11.20
C LEU A 416 4.22 1.12 12.48
N PHE A 417 4.23 1.98 13.48
CA PHE A 417 3.56 1.74 14.75
C PHE A 417 2.05 1.49 14.56
N THR A 418 1.38 2.38 13.82
CA THR A 418 -0.06 2.23 13.49
C THR A 418 -0.32 0.94 12.71
N GLY A 419 0.56 0.61 11.76
CA GLY A 419 0.48 -0.62 10.97
C GLY A 419 0.59 -1.88 11.82
N PHE A 420 1.48 -1.91 12.80
CA PHE A 420 1.57 -3.02 13.76
C PHE A 420 0.34 -3.12 14.66
N LEU A 421 -0.18 -2.00 15.19
CA LEU A 421 -1.40 -2.01 15.99
C LEU A 421 -2.59 -2.56 15.22
N LEU A 422 -2.81 -2.09 14.00
CA LEU A 422 -3.88 -2.59 13.14
C LEU A 422 -3.65 -4.06 12.76
N GLY A 423 -2.43 -4.43 12.38
CA GLY A 423 -2.07 -5.80 12.03
C GLY A 423 -2.32 -6.78 13.17
N ILE A 424 -1.90 -6.45 14.39
CA ILE A 424 -2.19 -7.24 15.60
C ILE A 424 -3.70 -7.31 15.85
N SER A 425 -4.42 -6.21 15.69
CA SER A 425 -5.89 -6.19 15.86
C SER A 425 -6.58 -7.12 14.86
N PHE A 426 -6.13 -7.15 13.60
CA PHE A 426 -6.65 -8.07 12.59
C PHE A 426 -6.33 -9.53 12.94
N LEU A 427 -5.12 -9.84 13.41
CA LEU A 427 -4.74 -11.17 13.83
C LEU A 427 -5.53 -11.65 15.06
N LEU A 428 -5.79 -10.76 16.02
CA LEU A 428 -6.68 -11.04 17.14
C LEU A 428 -8.12 -11.30 16.68
N GLY A 429 -8.62 -10.51 15.72
CA GLY A 429 -9.93 -10.75 15.09
C GLY A 429 -10.01 -12.13 14.44
N ILE A 430 -8.98 -12.55 13.71
CA ILE A 430 -8.87 -13.89 13.14
C ILE A 430 -8.92 -14.93 14.26
N ALA A 431 -8.09 -14.77 15.30
CA ALA A 431 -8.02 -15.72 16.41
C ALA A 431 -9.36 -15.92 17.10
N LEU A 432 -10.11 -14.82 17.33
CA LEU A 432 -11.44 -14.87 17.92
C LEU A 432 -12.46 -15.57 17.02
N ILE A 433 -12.54 -15.20 15.74
CA ILE A 433 -13.47 -15.84 14.79
C ILE A 433 -13.19 -17.33 14.71
N VAL A 434 -11.92 -17.70 14.58
CA VAL A 434 -11.47 -19.08 14.51
C VAL A 434 -11.82 -19.86 15.79
N TYR A 435 -11.53 -19.29 16.96
CA TYR A 435 -11.81 -19.93 18.26
C TYR A 435 -13.31 -20.18 18.46
N TYR A 436 -14.15 -19.15 18.32
CA TYR A 436 -15.58 -19.30 18.52
C TYR A 436 -16.22 -20.24 17.51
N LYS A 437 -15.75 -20.22 16.29
CA LYS A 437 -16.20 -21.14 15.25
C LYS A 437 -15.89 -22.60 15.61
N GLN A 438 -14.65 -22.88 16.03
CA GLN A 438 -14.28 -24.24 16.42
C GLN A 438 -15.02 -24.70 17.68
N TYR A 439 -15.25 -23.79 18.62
CA TYR A 439 -16.03 -24.07 19.81
C TYR A 439 -17.46 -24.47 19.45
N SER A 440 -18.14 -23.72 18.59
CA SER A 440 -19.50 -24.01 18.12
C SER A 440 -19.57 -25.31 17.33
N GLU A 441 -18.69 -25.46 16.33
CA GLU A 441 -18.64 -26.68 15.51
C GLU A 441 -18.32 -27.93 16.33
N GLY A 442 -17.44 -27.83 17.33
CA GLY A 442 -17.11 -28.96 18.22
C GLY A 442 -18.34 -29.51 18.97
N HIS A 443 -19.23 -28.63 19.42
CA HIS A 443 -20.48 -29.04 20.09
C HIS A 443 -21.50 -29.64 19.12
N GLU A 444 -21.63 -29.08 17.92
CA GLU A 444 -22.54 -29.62 16.89
C GLU A 444 -22.08 -30.98 16.38
N ASP A 445 -20.78 -31.16 16.18
CA ASP A 445 -20.18 -32.37 15.63
C ASP A 445 -20.13 -33.54 16.62
N LYS A 446 -20.09 -33.26 17.92
CA LYS A 446 -20.01 -34.31 18.97
C LYS A 446 -21.05 -35.40 18.77
N ARG A 447 -22.30 -35.02 18.50
CA ARG A 447 -23.38 -35.98 18.26
C ARG A 447 -23.18 -36.78 16.98
N SER A 448 -22.78 -36.13 15.90
CA SER A 448 -22.57 -36.76 14.60
C SER A 448 -21.44 -37.79 14.63
N TYR A 449 -20.33 -37.46 15.28
CA TYR A 449 -19.20 -38.40 15.42
C TYR A 449 -19.48 -39.53 16.35
N ARG A 450 -20.29 -39.36 17.41
CA ARG A 450 -20.77 -40.45 18.25
C ARG A 450 -21.59 -41.47 17.42
N ILE A 451 -22.54 -41.01 16.62
CA ILE A 451 -23.35 -41.87 15.73
C ILE A 451 -22.43 -42.62 14.74
N LEU A 452 -21.45 -41.96 14.13
CA LEU A 452 -20.50 -42.61 13.21
C LEU A 452 -19.68 -43.69 13.88
N GLN A 453 -19.31 -43.52 15.16
CA GLN A 453 -18.63 -44.55 15.95
C GLN A 453 -19.56 -45.74 16.29
N GLU A 454 -20.82 -45.47 16.64
CA GLU A 454 -21.84 -46.49 16.90
C GLU A 454 -22.13 -47.34 15.65
N VAL A 455 -22.02 -46.75 14.45
CA VAL A 455 -22.17 -47.47 13.16
C VAL A 455 -20.88 -48.21 12.75
N GLY A 456 -19.81 -48.16 13.54
CA GLY A 456 -18.59 -48.96 13.32
C GLY A 456 -17.38 -48.17 12.80
N MET A 457 -17.42 -46.85 12.77
CA MET A 457 -16.24 -46.06 12.39
C MET A 457 -15.21 -46.07 13.52
N SER A 458 -13.97 -46.48 13.22
CA SER A 458 -12.91 -46.54 14.24
C SER A 458 -12.53 -45.11 14.72
N LYS A 459 -12.16 -45.00 16.01
CA LYS A 459 -11.69 -43.73 16.60
C LYS A 459 -10.54 -43.07 15.79
N LYS A 460 -9.64 -43.90 15.23
CA LYS A 460 -8.52 -43.43 14.39
C LYS A 460 -9.01 -42.82 13.09
N LEU A 461 -10.01 -43.38 12.45
CA LEU A 461 -10.60 -42.87 11.21
C LEU A 461 -11.38 -41.60 11.47
N VAL A 462 -12.16 -41.52 12.55
CA VAL A 462 -12.85 -40.30 13.01
C VAL A 462 -11.84 -39.18 13.20
N LYS A 463 -10.76 -39.40 13.95
CA LYS A 463 -9.72 -38.38 14.20
C LYS A 463 -9.04 -37.91 12.91
N ARG A 464 -8.78 -38.83 11.98
CA ARG A 464 -8.18 -38.50 10.68
C ARG A 464 -9.12 -37.66 9.81
N THR A 465 -10.41 -38.00 9.79
CA THR A 465 -11.44 -37.23 9.05
C THR A 465 -11.61 -35.83 9.62
N ILE A 466 -11.68 -35.71 10.95
CA ILE A 466 -11.73 -34.42 11.66
C ILE A 466 -10.52 -33.56 11.31
N ASN A 467 -9.31 -34.11 11.41
CA ASN A 467 -8.08 -33.40 11.11
C ASN A 467 -8.07 -32.84 9.66
N SER A 468 -8.46 -33.70 8.70
CA SER A 468 -8.51 -33.30 7.30
C SER A 468 -9.48 -32.14 7.07
N GLN A 469 -10.66 -32.18 7.69
CA GLN A 469 -11.67 -31.12 7.56
C GLN A 469 -11.21 -29.82 8.21
N ILE A 470 -10.77 -29.88 9.46
CA ILE A 470 -10.28 -28.70 10.18
C ILE A 470 -9.13 -28.06 9.40
N MET A 471 -8.19 -28.87 8.89
CA MET A 471 -7.05 -28.36 8.14
C MET A 471 -7.48 -27.60 6.89
N ILE A 472 -8.41 -28.14 6.09
CA ILE A 472 -8.91 -27.46 4.88
C ILE A 472 -9.60 -26.15 5.23
N PHE A 473 -10.51 -26.15 6.21
CA PHE A 473 -11.22 -24.93 6.62
C PHE A 473 -10.31 -23.85 7.19
N PHE A 474 -9.21 -24.25 7.82
CA PHE A 474 -8.27 -23.32 8.41
C PHE A 474 -7.31 -22.72 7.41
N PHE A 475 -6.67 -23.55 6.61
CA PHE A 475 -5.61 -23.08 5.72
C PHE A 475 -6.13 -22.45 4.42
N GLN A 476 -7.35 -22.81 4.00
CA GLN A 476 -7.94 -22.23 2.80
C GLN A 476 -8.04 -20.69 2.85
N PRO A 477 -8.53 -20.05 3.95
CA PRO A 477 -8.55 -18.59 4.04
C PRO A 477 -7.15 -17.97 3.97
N LEU A 478 -6.15 -18.61 4.59
CA LEU A 478 -4.77 -18.13 4.56
C LEU A 478 -4.19 -18.21 3.13
N VAL A 479 -4.39 -19.33 2.44
CA VAL A 479 -3.92 -19.52 1.06
C VAL A 479 -4.53 -18.45 0.14
N VAL A 480 -5.85 -18.24 0.22
CA VAL A 480 -6.54 -17.22 -0.56
C VAL A 480 -6.03 -15.82 -0.20
N ALA A 481 -5.78 -15.55 1.09
CA ALA A 481 -5.21 -14.28 1.53
C ALA A 481 -3.80 -14.04 0.98
N VAL A 482 -2.94 -15.05 0.97
CA VAL A 482 -1.58 -14.96 0.39
C VAL A 482 -1.65 -14.74 -1.12
N ILE A 483 -2.59 -15.36 -1.83
CA ILE A 483 -2.81 -15.11 -3.27
C ILE A 483 -3.26 -13.66 -3.51
N HIS A 484 -4.28 -13.18 -2.77
CA HIS A 484 -4.73 -11.79 -2.87
C HIS A 484 -3.60 -10.80 -2.61
N PHE A 485 -2.82 -11.03 -1.56
CA PHE A 485 -1.67 -10.19 -1.21
C PHE A 485 -0.59 -10.23 -2.29
N GLY A 486 -0.22 -11.42 -2.78
CA GLY A 486 0.79 -11.60 -3.83
C GLY A 486 0.44 -10.82 -5.12
N VAL A 487 -0.84 -10.90 -5.53
CA VAL A 487 -1.34 -10.13 -6.69
C VAL A 487 -1.37 -8.62 -6.42
N ALA A 488 -1.57 -8.21 -5.16
CA ALA A 488 -1.56 -6.79 -4.79
C ALA A 488 -0.15 -6.17 -4.74
N ILE A 489 0.94 -6.94 -4.60
CA ILE A 489 2.31 -6.42 -4.46
C ILE A 489 2.70 -5.41 -5.56
N PRO A 490 2.45 -5.64 -6.87
CA PRO A 490 2.77 -4.66 -7.91
C PRO A 490 2.05 -3.32 -7.71
N MET A 491 0.80 -3.35 -7.25
CA MET A 491 0.02 -2.15 -6.95
C MET A 491 0.56 -1.42 -5.72
N LEU A 492 0.88 -2.15 -4.64
CA LEU A 492 1.48 -1.59 -3.42
C LEU A 492 2.84 -0.96 -3.72
N LYS A 493 3.71 -1.64 -4.46
CA LYS A 493 4.98 -1.10 -4.93
C LYS A 493 4.80 0.24 -5.65
N GLN A 494 3.78 0.34 -6.49
CA GLN A 494 3.47 1.54 -7.23
C GLN A 494 3.00 2.69 -6.29
N MET A 495 2.20 2.36 -5.27
CA MET A 495 1.77 3.34 -4.26
C MET A 495 2.96 3.83 -3.41
N LEU A 496 3.89 2.95 -3.07
CA LEU A 496 5.09 3.28 -2.30
C LEU A 496 6.03 4.25 -3.02
N LEU A 497 5.96 4.33 -4.36
CA LEU A 497 6.69 5.35 -5.13
C LEU A 497 6.28 6.78 -4.80
N VAL A 498 5.03 7.03 -4.37
CA VAL A 498 4.58 8.34 -3.90
C VAL A 498 5.46 8.84 -2.74
N PHE A 499 5.91 7.90 -1.91
CA PHE A 499 6.79 8.16 -0.76
C PHE A 499 8.28 8.07 -1.11
N GLY A 500 8.63 7.97 -2.39
CA GLY A 500 10.03 7.92 -2.84
C GLY A 500 10.69 6.54 -2.75
N VAL A 501 9.96 5.46 -2.45
CA VAL A 501 10.50 4.10 -2.39
C VAL A 501 10.77 3.57 -3.80
N LEU A 502 12.00 3.74 -4.28
CA LEU A 502 12.45 3.28 -5.61
C LEU A 502 12.94 1.83 -5.58
N ASN A 503 13.51 1.39 -4.45
CA ASN A 503 14.08 0.04 -4.31
C ASN A 503 12.98 -1.01 -4.15
N SER A 504 12.65 -1.68 -5.25
CA SER A 504 11.63 -2.74 -5.26
C SER A 504 12.07 -4.02 -4.55
N THR A 505 13.36 -4.31 -4.43
CA THR A 505 13.87 -5.54 -3.81
C THR A 505 13.46 -5.60 -2.33
N ILE A 506 13.60 -4.49 -1.61
CA ILE A 506 13.18 -4.41 -0.19
C ILE A 506 11.69 -4.70 -0.04
N VAL A 507 10.84 -4.17 -0.94
CA VAL A 507 9.39 -4.42 -0.89
C VAL A 507 9.08 -5.91 -1.04
N TYR A 508 9.74 -6.62 -1.97
CA TYR A 508 9.53 -8.06 -2.15
C TYR A 508 10.05 -8.88 -0.96
N VAL A 509 11.23 -8.54 -0.44
CA VAL A 509 11.81 -9.23 0.73
C VAL A 509 10.93 -9.05 1.95
N VAL A 510 10.53 -7.82 2.26
CA VAL A 510 9.63 -7.52 3.38
C VAL A 510 8.29 -8.22 3.22
N SER A 511 7.72 -8.23 2.00
CA SER A 511 6.46 -8.94 1.73
C SER A 511 6.59 -10.44 2.00
N GLY A 512 7.68 -11.07 1.54
CA GLY A 512 7.94 -12.49 1.80
C GLY A 512 8.10 -12.81 3.27
N LEU A 513 8.87 -12.00 4.01
CA LEU A 513 9.04 -12.15 5.46
C LEU A 513 7.73 -11.94 6.23
N THR A 514 6.90 -10.99 5.80
CA THR A 514 5.58 -10.75 6.40
C THR A 514 4.64 -11.94 6.19
N VAL A 515 4.61 -12.52 4.99
CA VAL A 515 3.83 -13.75 4.71
C VAL A 515 4.30 -14.89 5.61
N LEU A 516 5.60 -15.09 5.74
CA LEU A 516 6.16 -16.13 6.59
C LEU A 516 5.76 -15.92 8.06
N ALA A 517 5.95 -14.72 8.59
CA ALA A 517 5.64 -14.38 9.99
C ALA A 517 4.15 -14.57 10.30
N ILE A 518 3.26 -14.05 9.45
CA ILE A 518 1.81 -14.19 9.62
C ILE A 518 1.38 -15.66 9.50
N SER A 519 1.98 -16.42 8.58
CA SER A 519 1.70 -17.85 8.43
C SER A 519 2.08 -18.64 9.69
N ILE A 520 3.21 -18.31 10.32
CA ILE A 520 3.64 -18.93 11.59
C ILE A 520 2.65 -18.58 12.72
N ILE A 521 2.27 -17.30 12.85
CA ILE A 521 1.29 -16.87 13.86
C ILE A 521 -0.05 -17.56 13.64
N TYR A 522 -0.50 -17.63 12.39
CA TYR A 522 -1.74 -18.30 12.02
C TYR A 522 -1.70 -19.80 12.35
N PHE A 523 -0.57 -20.46 12.12
CA PHE A 523 -0.37 -21.86 12.51
C PHE A 523 -0.41 -22.05 14.04
N ILE A 524 0.15 -21.12 14.81
CA ILE A 524 0.08 -21.16 16.28
C ILE A 524 -1.38 -21.01 16.74
N ILE A 525 -2.13 -20.06 16.19
CA ILE A 525 -3.57 -19.90 16.46
C ILE A 525 -4.32 -21.20 16.16
N TYR A 526 -4.06 -21.83 15.01
CA TYR A 526 -4.62 -23.12 14.65
C TYR A 526 -4.30 -24.20 15.69
N ARG A 527 -3.07 -24.34 16.12
CA ARG A 527 -2.66 -25.37 17.11
C ARG A 527 -3.35 -25.19 18.45
N ILE A 528 -3.49 -23.96 18.91
CA ILE A 528 -4.17 -23.67 20.19
C ILE A 528 -5.65 -23.99 20.08
N THR A 529 -6.32 -23.52 19.04
CA THR A 529 -7.76 -23.65 18.88
C THR A 529 -8.20 -25.07 18.54
N SER A 530 -7.41 -25.81 17.76
CA SER A 530 -7.70 -27.22 17.42
C SER A 530 -7.69 -28.14 18.66
N ARG A 531 -6.86 -27.83 19.66
CA ARG A 531 -6.90 -28.59 20.95
C ARG A 531 -8.25 -28.43 21.65
N THR A 532 -8.83 -27.26 21.66
CA THR A 532 -10.15 -26.98 22.24
C THR A 532 -11.24 -27.81 21.54
N TYR A 533 -11.21 -27.86 20.21
CA TYR A 533 -12.15 -28.67 19.42
C TYR A 533 -12.08 -30.16 19.78
N TYR A 534 -10.86 -30.73 19.83
CA TYR A 534 -10.68 -32.15 20.22
C TYR A 534 -11.19 -32.44 21.62
N HIS A 535 -10.91 -31.55 22.56
CA HIS A 535 -11.34 -31.77 23.95
C HIS A 535 -12.88 -31.77 24.09
N ILE A 536 -13.60 -31.02 23.23
CA ILE A 536 -15.06 -31.00 23.20
C ILE A 536 -15.63 -32.31 22.64
N ILE A 537 -14.99 -32.90 21.60
CA ILE A 537 -15.48 -34.09 20.92
C ILE A 537 -15.14 -35.37 21.73
N GLU A 538 -13.99 -35.41 22.41
CA GLU A 538 -13.57 -36.56 23.19
C GLU A 538 -14.33 -36.70 24.53
N ARG A 539 -14.86 -35.62 25.09
CA ARG A 539 -15.74 -35.62 26.26
C ARG A 539 -17.19 -35.98 25.89
#